data_8ba43b3c9e222eb0ab9a5437711f3a20
#
_entry.id   8ba43b3c9e222eb0ab9a5437711f3a20
#
_cell.length_a   1.000
_cell.length_b   1.000
_cell.length_c   1.000
_cell.angle_alpha   90.00
_cell.angle_beta   90.00
_cell.angle_gamma   90.00
#
_symmetry.space_group_name_H-M   'P 1'
#
loop_
_entity.id
_entity.type
_entity.pdbx_description
1 polymer ?
#
loop_
_entity_poly.entity_id
_entity_poly.type
_entity_poly.pdbx_seq_one_letter_code
_entity_poly.pdbx_strand_id
1 'polypeptide(L)'
;MADSQIPFPRVEDGSVRSRFAFVRAKTREARLIAGKRRTFKRDRHKRVKMAFFRYCYYDPAFKFFVEHVLDADYLPLPEATRATSDLGAQHSTDYVCTPFKHILGDFIEALELGADVLVQFGGPCRLGYCGELQESILRDMGYDFIMLNFARGIELGYIGWAKEVLKTVNPNIDVPHGVVKLKAVAKMIAHLDSLRDFYLANAGFEVERGSFDAAWVSAMDAM
;
A
#
# COMPACT_ATOMS: atom_id res chain seq x y z
N MET A 1 13.96 -30.48 -30.92
CA MET A 1 13.46 -29.23 -30.37
C MET A 1 13.07 -29.54 -28.93
N ALA A 2 13.93 -29.19 -27.98
CA ALA A 2 13.74 -29.51 -26.56
C ALA A 2 13.03 -28.35 -25.90
N ASP A 3 11.90 -28.69 -25.31
CA ASP A 3 11.03 -27.79 -24.53
C ASP A 3 11.78 -27.37 -23.26
N SER A 4 12.30 -26.15 -23.22
CA SER A 4 12.96 -25.60 -22.05
C SER A 4 11.88 -25.03 -21.10
N GLN A 5 11.25 -25.89 -20.35
CA GLN A 5 10.45 -25.48 -19.21
C GLN A 5 11.38 -24.92 -18.13
N ILE A 6 11.32 -23.61 -17.93
CA ILE A 6 11.92 -22.95 -16.76
C ILE A 6 11.22 -23.47 -15.52
N PRO A 7 11.91 -24.17 -14.60
CA PRO A 7 11.27 -24.66 -13.40
C PRO A 7 11.03 -23.48 -12.45
N PHE A 8 9.78 -23.06 -12.34
CA PHE A 8 9.38 -22.22 -11.21
C PHE A 8 9.60 -23.01 -9.91
N PRO A 9 10.21 -22.43 -8.87
CA PRO A 9 10.34 -23.08 -7.59
C PRO A 9 8.95 -23.42 -7.07
N ARG A 10 8.68 -24.71 -6.82
CA ARG A 10 7.50 -25.13 -6.08
C ARG A 10 7.67 -24.65 -4.66
N VAL A 11 6.91 -23.66 -4.27
CA VAL A 11 6.79 -23.27 -2.87
C VAL A 11 5.95 -24.36 -2.19
N GLU A 12 6.60 -25.39 -1.71
CA GLU A 12 6.02 -26.34 -0.76
C GLU A 12 6.01 -25.67 0.60
N ASP A 13 5.03 -24.79 0.84
CA ASP A 13 4.90 -24.25 2.19
C ASP A 13 3.44 -24.21 2.62
N GLY A 14 3.15 -24.96 3.69
CA GLY A 14 1.88 -24.92 4.41
C GLY A 14 1.50 -23.52 4.92
N SER A 15 2.46 -22.57 4.98
CA SER A 15 2.26 -21.20 5.42
C SER A 15 1.34 -20.41 4.48
N VAL A 16 1.44 -20.62 3.17
CA VAL A 16 0.58 -19.95 2.18
C VAL A 16 -0.86 -20.44 2.32
N ARG A 17 -1.09 -21.73 2.47
CA ARG A 17 -2.43 -22.29 2.68
C ARG A 17 -3.04 -21.84 4.01
N SER A 18 -2.23 -21.71 5.07
CA SER A 18 -2.71 -21.24 6.37
C SER A 18 -3.07 -19.75 6.35
N ARG A 19 -2.31 -18.91 5.65
CA ARG A 19 -2.65 -17.49 5.44
C ARG A 19 -3.94 -17.33 4.61
N PHE A 20 -4.13 -18.15 3.58
CA PHE A 20 -5.37 -18.17 2.79
C PHE A 20 -6.58 -18.64 3.60
N ALA A 21 -6.42 -19.65 4.43
CA ALA A 21 -7.47 -20.09 5.32
C ALA A 21 -7.83 -19.01 6.34
N PHE A 22 -6.83 -18.28 6.84
CA PHE A 22 -7.02 -17.17 7.77
C PHE A 22 -7.74 -15.98 7.12
N VAL A 23 -7.30 -15.55 5.92
CA VAL A 23 -7.96 -14.47 5.17
C VAL A 23 -9.40 -14.89 4.79
N ARG A 24 -9.61 -16.12 4.28
CA ARG A 24 -10.96 -16.64 3.98
C ARG A 24 -11.84 -16.73 5.21
N ALA A 25 -11.31 -17.16 6.36
CA ALA A 25 -12.08 -17.25 7.59
C ALA A 25 -12.47 -15.85 8.07
N LYS A 26 -11.54 -14.89 8.09
CA LYS A 26 -11.81 -13.49 8.43
C LYS A 26 -12.76 -12.80 7.45
N THR A 27 -12.62 -13.04 6.14
CA THR A 27 -13.54 -12.49 5.15
C THR A 27 -14.95 -13.05 5.33
N ARG A 28 -15.09 -14.30 5.75
CA ARG A 28 -16.38 -14.92 6.07
C ARG A 28 -16.96 -14.35 7.37
N GLU A 29 -16.15 -14.14 8.40
CA GLU A 29 -16.53 -13.45 9.64
C GLU A 29 -16.88 -11.99 9.39
N ALA A 30 -16.11 -11.28 8.58
CA ALA A 30 -16.39 -9.90 8.18
C ALA A 30 -17.74 -9.81 7.43
N ARG A 31 -18.07 -10.77 6.56
CA ARG A 31 -19.41 -10.85 5.93
C ARG A 31 -20.54 -11.09 6.91
N LEU A 32 -20.28 -11.83 7.98
CA LEU A 32 -21.26 -12.06 9.05
C LEU A 32 -21.39 -10.84 9.99
N ILE A 33 -20.34 -10.02 10.09
CA ILE A 33 -20.31 -8.78 10.86
C ILE A 33 -20.80 -7.58 10.03
N ALA A 34 -20.77 -7.64 8.70
CA ALA A 34 -21.19 -6.57 7.79
C ALA A 34 -22.69 -6.21 7.86
N GLY A 35 -23.48 -6.95 8.63
CA GLY A 35 -24.83 -6.53 9.03
C GLY A 35 -24.87 -5.32 9.99
N LYS A 36 -23.73 -4.93 10.57
CA LYS A 36 -23.59 -3.73 11.38
C LYS A 36 -22.58 -2.82 10.73
N ARG A 37 -23.05 -1.77 10.03
CA ARG A 37 -22.21 -0.66 9.57
C ARG A 37 -21.40 -0.16 10.79
N ARG A 38 -20.10 -0.47 10.80
CA ARG A 38 -19.20 0.17 11.75
C ARG A 38 -19.02 1.61 11.29
N THR A 39 -19.71 2.55 11.93
CA THR A 39 -19.37 3.96 11.77
C THR A 39 -17.99 4.16 12.37
N PHE A 40 -17.03 4.56 11.58
CA PHE A 40 -15.69 4.91 12.03
C PHE A 40 -15.82 6.09 13.02
N LYS A 41 -15.88 5.78 14.29
CA LYS A 41 -15.77 6.78 15.36
C LYS A 41 -14.30 6.86 15.71
N ARG A 42 -13.65 7.92 15.25
CA ARG A 42 -12.27 8.20 15.58
C ARG A 42 -12.14 8.36 17.09
N ASP A 43 -11.39 7.47 17.71
CA ASP A 43 -10.87 7.69 19.05
C ASP A 43 -9.70 8.69 18.93
N ARG A 44 -9.88 9.91 19.44
CA ARG A 44 -8.87 10.98 19.39
C ARG A 44 -7.60 10.63 20.17
N HIS A 45 -7.62 9.60 20.98
CA HIS A 45 -6.50 9.12 21.78
C HIS A 45 -5.72 7.99 21.11
N LYS A 46 -6.25 7.43 20.03
CA LYS A 46 -5.58 6.35 19.28
C LYS A 46 -4.97 6.90 18.02
N ARG A 47 -3.67 6.60 17.83
CA ARG A 47 -3.00 6.86 16.54
C ARG A 47 -3.67 6.02 15.46
N VAL A 48 -3.89 6.61 14.31
CA VAL A 48 -4.48 5.90 13.16
C VAL A 48 -3.43 5.05 12.48
N LYS A 49 -3.81 3.86 12.05
CA LYS A 49 -2.96 2.98 11.24
C LYS A 49 -3.16 3.28 9.76
N MET A 50 -2.08 3.72 9.12
CA MET A 50 -2.09 4.06 7.70
C MET A 50 -1.39 3.00 6.88
N ALA A 51 -2.03 2.57 5.81
CA ALA A 51 -1.47 1.67 4.83
C ALA A 51 -1.43 2.32 3.45
N PHE A 52 -0.36 1.99 2.72
CA PHE A 52 -0.21 2.29 1.31
C PHE A 52 -0.31 0.98 0.54
N PHE A 53 -0.83 1.02 -0.70
CA PHE A 53 -0.62 -0.11 -1.57
C PHE A 53 0.88 -0.23 -1.88
N ARG A 54 1.34 -1.44 -2.17
CA ARG A 54 2.76 -1.67 -2.49
C ARG A 54 3.10 -0.96 -3.78
N TYR A 55 3.82 0.13 -3.64
CA TYR A 55 4.26 0.94 -4.75
C TYR A 55 5.78 1.01 -4.76
N CYS A 56 6.35 0.05 -5.45
CA CYS A 56 7.80 0.00 -5.63
C CYS A 56 8.58 -0.13 -4.31
N TYR A 57 9.56 0.70 -4.15
CA TYR A 57 10.63 0.66 -3.14
C TYR A 57 10.56 1.85 -2.17
N TYR A 58 9.45 2.59 -2.14
CA TYR A 58 9.33 3.79 -1.31
C TYR A 58 8.87 3.53 0.12
N ASP A 59 8.71 2.27 0.53
CA ASP A 59 8.22 1.93 1.86
C ASP A 59 8.99 2.60 3.02
N PRO A 60 10.34 2.69 3.02
CA PRO A 60 11.05 3.42 4.08
C PRO A 60 10.68 4.90 4.15
N ALA A 61 10.52 5.56 3.00
CA ALA A 61 10.13 6.96 2.94
C ALA A 61 8.67 7.16 3.39
N PHE A 62 7.77 6.24 3.03
CA PHE A 62 6.38 6.28 3.48
C PHE A 62 6.26 6.03 4.98
N LYS A 63 7.00 5.06 5.52
CA LYS A 63 7.08 4.82 6.95
C LYS A 63 7.54 6.08 7.68
N PHE A 64 8.66 6.67 7.25
CA PHE A 64 9.17 7.91 7.86
C PHE A 64 8.14 9.04 7.77
N PHE A 65 7.46 9.20 6.63
CA PHE A 65 6.42 10.20 6.45
C PHE A 65 5.26 10.00 7.42
N VAL A 66 4.75 8.78 7.54
CA VAL A 66 3.61 8.48 8.41
C VAL A 66 3.97 8.66 9.88
N GLU A 67 5.12 8.11 10.31
CA GLU A 67 5.48 8.10 11.72
C GLU A 67 6.02 9.44 12.21
N HIS A 68 6.76 10.16 11.36
CA HIS A 68 7.46 11.37 11.79
C HIS A 68 6.86 12.68 11.28
N VAL A 69 6.15 12.67 10.15
CA VAL A 69 5.47 13.87 9.62
C VAL A 69 4.03 13.93 10.07
N LEU A 70 3.30 12.80 9.98
CA LEU A 70 1.88 12.75 10.30
C LEU A 70 1.61 12.33 11.76
N ASP A 71 2.59 11.80 12.46
CA ASP A 71 2.46 11.23 13.81
C ASP A 71 1.36 10.17 13.86
N ALA A 72 1.38 9.24 12.91
CA ALA A 72 0.48 8.12 12.76
C ALA A 72 1.26 6.80 12.74
N ASP A 73 0.58 5.67 12.83
CA ASP A 73 1.22 4.35 12.79
C ASP A 73 1.27 3.85 11.34
N TYR A 74 2.48 3.56 10.85
CA TYR A 74 2.64 2.92 9.55
C TYR A 74 2.30 1.42 9.65
N LEU A 75 1.44 0.93 8.75
CA LEU A 75 1.10 -0.47 8.64
C LEU A 75 1.80 -1.05 7.40
N PRO A 76 2.92 -1.78 7.57
CA PRO A 76 3.58 -2.43 6.46
C PRO A 76 2.71 -3.58 5.94
N LEU A 77 2.59 -3.68 4.63
CA LEU A 77 1.94 -4.83 4.01
C LEU A 77 2.95 -5.94 3.75
N PRO A 78 2.57 -7.22 3.90
CA PRO A 78 3.40 -8.34 3.52
C PRO A 78 3.65 -8.31 2.01
N GLU A 79 4.67 -9.02 1.52
CA GLU A 79 4.95 -9.09 0.09
C GLU A 79 3.72 -9.50 -0.73
N ALA A 80 3.56 -8.83 -1.88
CA ALA A 80 2.47 -9.15 -2.79
C ALA A 80 2.66 -10.53 -3.40
N THR A 81 1.60 -11.30 -3.41
CA THR A 81 1.59 -12.64 -4.00
C THR A 81 0.56 -12.71 -5.12
N ARG A 82 0.56 -13.80 -5.86
CA ARG A 82 -0.52 -14.10 -6.80
C ARG A 82 -1.88 -14.06 -6.11
N ALA A 83 -1.94 -14.47 -4.87
CA ALA A 83 -3.15 -14.45 -4.07
C ALA A 83 -3.69 -13.04 -3.83
N THR A 84 -2.82 -12.05 -3.63
CA THR A 84 -3.20 -10.65 -3.54
C THR A 84 -3.90 -10.18 -4.81
N SER A 85 -3.33 -10.52 -5.98
CA SER A 85 -3.94 -10.20 -7.27
C SER A 85 -5.26 -10.93 -7.52
N ASP A 86 -5.33 -12.22 -7.16
CA ASP A 86 -6.55 -13.03 -7.28
C ASP A 86 -7.67 -12.50 -6.38
N LEU A 87 -7.32 -12.03 -5.16
CA LEU A 87 -8.25 -11.40 -4.24
C LEU A 87 -8.86 -10.12 -4.83
N GLY A 88 -8.02 -9.24 -5.38
CA GLY A 88 -8.51 -8.04 -6.06
C GLY A 88 -9.31 -8.35 -7.32
N ALA A 89 -8.96 -9.40 -8.07
CA ALA A 89 -9.70 -9.83 -9.25
C ALA A 89 -11.10 -10.37 -8.91
N GLN A 90 -11.27 -11.04 -7.77
CA GLN A 90 -12.57 -11.56 -7.32
C GLN A 90 -13.58 -10.45 -7.01
N HIS A 91 -13.11 -9.26 -6.67
CA HIS A 91 -13.93 -8.12 -6.25
C HIS A 91 -13.95 -6.97 -7.26
N SER A 92 -13.33 -7.16 -8.41
CA SER A 92 -13.31 -6.17 -9.51
C SER A 92 -13.93 -6.72 -10.77
N THR A 93 -14.24 -5.82 -11.70
CA THR A 93 -14.73 -6.21 -13.03
C THR A 93 -13.59 -6.75 -13.90
N ASP A 94 -13.92 -7.56 -14.92
CA ASP A 94 -12.90 -8.08 -15.85
C ASP A 94 -12.24 -7.00 -16.70
N TYR A 95 -12.89 -5.85 -16.87
CA TYR A 95 -12.44 -4.76 -17.74
C TYR A 95 -11.38 -3.84 -17.11
N VAL A 96 -11.09 -3.99 -15.80
CA VAL A 96 -10.04 -3.21 -15.16
C VAL A 96 -8.66 -3.86 -15.36
N CYS A 97 -7.62 -3.02 -15.37
CA CYS A 97 -6.25 -3.47 -15.57
C CYS A 97 -5.72 -4.28 -14.37
N THR A 98 -4.67 -5.06 -14.61
CA THR A 98 -4.00 -5.84 -13.57
C THR A 98 -3.51 -4.99 -12.38
N PRO A 99 -2.87 -3.83 -12.59
CA PRO A 99 -2.50 -2.95 -11.47
C PRO A 99 -3.69 -2.54 -10.58
N PHE A 100 -4.85 -2.27 -11.15
CA PHE A 100 -6.06 -1.98 -10.38
C PHE A 100 -6.43 -3.14 -9.46
N LYS A 101 -6.44 -4.37 -10.01
CA LYS A 101 -6.76 -5.59 -9.28
C LYS A 101 -5.77 -5.83 -8.14
N HIS A 102 -4.49 -5.61 -8.43
CA HIS A 102 -3.42 -5.77 -7.46
C HIS A 102 -3.57 -4.79 -6.30
N ILE A 103 -3.74 -3.50 -6.58
CA ILE A 103 -3.93 -2.46 -5.57
C ILE A 103 -5.20 -2.72 -4.74
N LEU A 104 -6.27 -3.17 -5.37
CA LEU A 104 -7.50 -3.53 -4.64
C LEU A 104 -7.24 -4.69 -3.67
N GLY A 105 -6.48 -5.71 -4.09
CA GLY A 105 -6.06 -6.81 -3.22
C GLY A 105 -5.21 -6.32 -2.05
N ASP A 106 -4.25 -5.44 -2.29
CA ASP A 106 -3.43 -4.81 -1.24
C ASP A 106 -4.30 -4.07 -0.21
N PHE A 107 -5.29 -3.33 -0.67
CA PHE A 107 -6.19 -2.60 0.22
C PHE A 107 -7.08 -3.52 1.04
N ILE A 108 -7.56 -4.61 0.46
CA ILE A 108 -8.32 -5.63 1.20
C ILE A 108 -7.43 -6.24 2.30
N GLU A 109 -6.19 -6.63 1.96
CA GLU A 109 -5.24 -7.16 2.94
C GLU A 109 -4.91 -6.13 4.03
N ALA A 110 -4.73 -4.85 3.68
CA ALA A 110 -4.49 -3.78 4.63
C ALA A 110 -5.64 -3.63 5.63
N LEU A 111 -6.88 -3.64 5.16
CA LEU A 111 -8.08 -3.53 6.00
C LEU A 111 -8.25 -4.74 6.91
N GLU A 112 -7.95 -5.94 6.42
CA GLU A 112 -7.94 -7.16 7.24
C GLU A 112 -6.84 -7.15 8.32
N LEU A 113 -5.72 -6.46 8.06
CA LEU A 113 -4.67 -6.24 9.05
C LEU A 113 -4.98 -5.08 10.01
N GLY A 114 -6.09 -4.40 9.80
CA GLY A 114 -6.61 -3.36 10.69
C GLY A 114 -6.14 -1.95 10.34
N ALA A 115 -5.93 -1.65 9.07
CA ALA A 115 -5.74 -0.27 8.60
C ALA A 115 -7.00 0.56 8.88
N ASP A 116 -6.78 1.77 9.37
CA ASP A 116 -7.83 2.78 9.56
C ASP A 116 -7.88 3.74 8.36
N VAL A 117 -6.74 3.94 7.69
CA VAL A 117 -6.55 4.88 6.58
C VAL A 117 -5.82 4.18 5.45
N LEU A 118 -6.39 4.26 4.26
CA LEU A 118 -5.75 3.82 3.01
C LEU A 118 -5.33 5.03 2.20
N VAL A 119 -4.15 4.96 1.59
CA VAL A 119 -3.62 6.03 0.75
C VAL A 119 -3.54 5.57 -0.70
N GLN A 120 -4.23 6.32 -1.58
CA GLN A 120 -4.19 6.12 -3.02
C GLN A 120 -3.57 7.35 -3.68
N PHE A 121 -2.46 7.16 -4.37
CA PHE A 121 -1.77 8.27 -5.03
C PHE A 121 -2.49 8.79 -6.28
N GLY A 122 -3.51 8.07 -6.78
CA GLY A 122 -4.04 8.33 -8.10
C GLY A 122 -2.91 8.16 -9.12
N GLY A 123 -3.13 7.67 -10.25
CA GLY A 123 -2.08 7.59 -11.25
C GLY A 123 -2.52 8.37 -12.49
N PRO A 124 -1.65 8.50 -13.50
CA PRO A 124 -2.01 8.96 -14.81
C PRO A 124 -2.90 7.93 -15.52
N CYS A 125 -3.82 7.33 -14.78
CA CYS A 125 -4.78 6.40 -15.33
C CYS A 125 -5.79 7.16 -16.17
N ARG A 126 -5.98 6.75 -17.41
CA ARG A 126 -6.98 7.37 -18.30
C ARG A 126 -8.41 7.28 -17.74
N LEU A 127 -8.68 6.34 -16.85
CA LEU A 127 -9.98 6.23 -16.17
C LEU A 127 -10.16 7.30 -15.08
N GLY A 128 -9.08 7.93 -14.59
CA GLY A 128 -9.13 9.05 -13.64
C GLY A 128 -9.71 8.72 -12.25
N TYR A 129 -10.50 7.68 -12.14
CA TYR A 129 -11.34 7.38 -10.97
C TYR A 129 -10.95 6.07 -10.26
N CYS A 130 -9.70 5.64 -10.38
CA CYS A 130 -9.28 4.37 -9.78
C CYS A 130 -9.47 4.34 -8.25
N GLY A 131 -9.14 5.42 -7.57
CA GLY A 131 -9.28 5.52 -6.12
C GLY A 131 -10.72 5.50 -5.66
N GLU A 132 -11.59 6.25 -6.32
CA GLU A 132 -13.02 6.34 -6.03
C GLU A 132 -13.71 4.98 -6.27
N LEU A 133 -13.34 4.31 -7.36
CA LEU A 133 -13.89 3.00 -7.67
C LEU A 133 -13.43 1.95 -6.65
N GLN A 134 -12.15 1.95 -6.27
CA GLN A 134 -11.64 1.07 -5.22
C GLN A 134 -12.31 1.35 -3.88
N GLU A 135 -12.48 2.64 -3.51
CA GLU A 135 -13.20 3.03 -2.31
C GLU A 135 -14.64 2.52 -2.32
N SER A 136 -15.36 2.67 -3.44
CA SER A 136 -16.74 2.19 -3.57
C SER A 136 -16.82 0.68 -3.39
N ILE A 137 -15.95 -0.08 -4.06
CA ILE A 137 -15.91 -1.55 -3.94
C ILE A 137 -15.66 -1.96 -2.48
N LEU A 138 -14.68 -1.36 -1.81
CA LEU A 138 -14.34 -1.70 -0.44
C LEU A 138 -15.47 -1.36 0.54
N ARG A 139 -16.17 -0.24 0.32
CA ARG A 139 -17.35 0.13 1.12
C ARG A 139 -18.52 -0.83 0.87
N ASP A 140 -18.75 -1.24 -0.37
CA ASP A 140 -19.78 -2.24 -0.71
C ASP A 140 -19.47 -3.62 -0.10
N MET A 141 -18.19 -3.92 0.10
CA MET A 141 -17.74 -5.10 0.86
C MET A 141 -17.97 -4.97 2.37
N GLY A 142 -18.38 -3.78 2.86
CA GLY A 142 -18.73 -3.52 4.26
C GLY A 142 -17.56 -3.02 5.10
N TYR A 143 -16.44 -2.63 4.51
CA TYR A 143 -15.33 -2.02 5.26
C TYR A 143 -15.64 -0.58 5.62
N ASP A 144 -15.24 -0.17 6.81
CA ASP A 144 -15.28 1.21 7.28
C ASP A 144 -13.85 1.72 7.48
N PHE A 145 -13.45 2.68 6.68
CA PHE A 145 -12.10 3.22 6.59
C PHE A 145 -12.11 4.63 6.00
N ILE A 146 -10.98 5.30 6.07
CA ILE A 146 -10.75 6.59 5.41
C ILE A 146 -9.90 6.35 4.18
N MET A 147 -10.35 6.85 3.01
CA MET A 147 -9.55 6.86 1.78
C MET A 147 -8.95 8.25 1.58
N LEU A 148 -7.62 8.33 1.58
CA LEU A 148 -6.89 9.52 1.17
C LEU A 148 -6.48 9.37 -0.29
N ASN A 149 -7.21 10.03 -1.18
CA ASN A 149 -6.95 9.98 -2.62
C ASN A 149 -6.27 11.27 -3.08
N PHE A 150 -5.05 11.17 -3.60
CA PHE A 150 -4.30 12.31 -4.14
C PHE A 150 -4.95 12.95 -5.37
N ALA A 151 -5.75 12.22 -6.13
CA ALA A 151 -6.49 12.77 -7.25
C ALA A 151 -7.43 13.91 -6.80
N ARG A 152 -7.96 13.86 -5.59
CA ARG A 152 -8.73 14.95 -4.99
C ARG A 152 -7.94 16.24 -4.78
N GLY A 153 -6.61 16.15 -4.70
CA GLY A 153 -5.73 17.32 -4.64
C GLY A 153 -5.77 18.16 -5.91
N ILE A 154 -6.11 17.57 -7.06
CA ILE A 154 -6.30 18.27 -8.32
C ILE A 154 -7.58 19.10 -8.27
N GLU A 155 -8.63 18.59 -7.65
CA GLU A 155 -9.93 19.26 -7.55
C GLU A 155 -9.96 20.33 -6.44
N LEU A 156 -9.42 20.02 -5.27
CA LEU A 156 -9.44 20.87 -4.08
C LEU A 156 -8.25 21.83 -3.99
N GLY A 157 -7.26 21.67 -4.88
CA GLY A 157 -5.93 22.25 -4.72
C GLY A 157 -5.12 21.51 -3.64
N TYR A 158 -3.82 21.35 -3.88
CA TYR A 158 -2.94 20.57 -2.99
C TYR A 158 -2.90 21.08 -1.54
N ILE A 159 -3.05 22.39 -1.33
CA ILE A 159 -3.10 22.98 0.02
C ILE A 159 -4.39 22.60 0.73
N GLY A 160 -5.53 22.62 0.04
CA GLY A 160 -6.82 22.20 0.57
C GLY A 160 -6.80 20.73 0.95
N TRP A 161 -6.30 19.90 0.05
CA TRP A 161 -6.13 18.47 0.28
C TRP A 161 -5.19 18.17 1.45
N ALA A 162 -4.03 18.83 1.54
CA ALA A 162 -3.10 18.67 2.65
C ALA A 162 -3.75 19.03 4.00
N LYS A 163 -4.53 20.10 4.07
CA LYS A 163 -5.30 20.46 5.28
C LYS A 163 -6.33 19.38 5.65
N GLU A 164 -7.00 18.79 4.66
CA GLU A 164 -7.95 17.70 4.89
C GLU A 164 -7.24 16.48 5.44
N VAL A 165 -6.10 16.08 4.86
CA VAL A 165 -5.28 14.97 5.33
C VAL A 165 -4.83 15.19 6.77
N LEU A 166 -4.24 16.35 7.06
CA LEU A 166 -3.77 16.68 8.40
C LEU A 166 -4.92 16.64 9.43
N LYS A 167 -6.05 17.25 9.10
CA LYS A 167 -7.23 17.25 9.98
C LYS A 167 -7.78 15.83 10.21
N THR A 168 -7.70 14.98 9.19
CA THR A 168 -8.23 13.62 9.25
C THR A 168 -7.30 12.68 9.98
N VAL A 169 -6.01 12.76 9.76
CA VAL A 169 -5.00 11.86 10.35
C VAL A 169 -4.62 12.32 11.76
N ASN A 170 -4.20 13.56 11.90
CA ASN A 170 -3.81 14.11 13.19
C ASN A 170 -4.13 15.62 13.27
N PRO A 171 -5.25 16.01 13.89
CA PRO A 171 -5.63 17.42 14.01
C PRO A 171 -4.69 18.25 14.89
N ASN A 172 -3.84 17.60 15.70
CA ASN A 172 -2.93 18.27 16.64
C ASN A 172 -1.48 18.31 16.12
N ILE A 173 -1.27 18.09 14.83
CA ILE A 173 0.06 18.04 14.24
C ILE A 173 0.80 19.38 14.36
N ASP A 174 2.06 19.32 14.74
CA ASP A 174 2.98 20.46 14.67
C ASP A 174 3.42 20.69 13.23
N VAL A 175 2.74 21.58 12.52
CA VAL A 175 2.98 21.87 11.11
C VAL A 175 4.40 22.36 10.82
N PRO A 176 5.00 23.32 11.58
CA PRO A 176 6.38 23.73 11.40
C PRO A 176 7.37 22.57 11.47
N HIS A 177 7.23 21.71 12.46
CA HIS A 177 8.09 20.55 12.63
C HIS A 177 7.90 19.52 11.50
N GLY A 178 6.67 19.32 11.07
CA GLY A 178 6.31 18.47 9.91
C GLY A 178 6.98 18.94 8.62
N VAL A 179 6.99 20.24 8.34
CA VAL A 179 7.62 20.79 7.12
C VAL A 179 9.12 20.52 7.08
N VAL A 180 9.82 20.60 8.21
CA VAL A 180 11.25 20.26 8.27
C VAL A 180 11.47 18.79 7.94
N LYS A 181 10.65 17.91 8.48
CA LYS A 181 10.72 16.46 8.24
C LYS A 181 10.34 16.07 6.81
N LEU A 182 9.46 16.82 6.16
CA LEU A 182 9.13 16.63 4.74
C LEU A 182 10.37 16.77 3.82
N LYS A 183 11.32 17.62 4.18
CA LYS A 183 12.60 17.71 3.44
C LYS A 183 13.42 16.42 3.56
N ALA A 184 13.36 15.76 4.71
CA ALA A 184 14.00 14.45 4.89
C ALA A 184 13.33 13.38 4.02
N VAL A 185 11.98 13.32 4.00
CA VAL A 185 11.23 12.43 3.09
C VAL A 185 11.64 12.64 1.63
N ALA A 186 11.70 13.90 1.17
CA ALA A 186 12.11 14.19 -0.21
C ALA A 186 13.55 13.72 -0.51
N LYS A 187 14.47 13.85 0.45
CA LYS A 187 15.82 13.31 0.30
C LYS A 187 15.86 11.80 0.28
N MET A 188 15.07 11.14 1.12
CA MET A 188 14.94 9.67 1.12
C MET A 188 14.42 9.18 -0.24
N ILE A 189 13.38 9.80 -0.78
CA ILE A 189 12.86 9.47 -2.11
C ILE A 189 13.94 9.62 -3.18
N ALA A 190 14.66 10.75 -3.20
CA ALA A 190 15.74 10.98 -4.16
C ALA A 190 16.88 9.95 -4.04
N HIS A 191 17.20 9.51 -2.81
CA HIS A 191 18.20 8.46 -2.59
C HIS A 191 17.71 7.09 -3.09
N LEU A 192 16.45 6.75 -2.80
CA LEU A 192 15.83 5.52 -3.28
C LEU A 192 15.77 5.48 -4.81
N ASP A 193 15.44 6.60 -5.46
CA ASP A 193 15.48 6.71 -6.92
C ASP A 193 16.88 6.49 -7.46
N SER A 194 17.89 7.13 -6.87
CA SER A 194 19.29 6.94 -7.29
C SER A 194 19.76 5.49 -7.10
N LEU A 195 19.39 4.87 -5.99
CA LEU A 195 19.72 3.46 -5.72
C LEU A 195 19.05 2.52 -6.73
N ARG A 196 17.78 2.76 -7.04
CA ARG A 196 17.07 2.00 -8.05
C ARG A 196 17.67 2.16 -9.44
N ASP A 197 18.00 3.37 -9.84
CA ASP A 197 18.59 3.64 -11.13
C ASP A 197 19.94 2.93 -11.26
N PHE A 198 20.73 2.95 -10.19
CA PHE A 198 21.98 2.19 -10.12
C PHE A 198 21.73 0.67 -10.26
N TYR A 199 20.74 0.14 -9.50
CA TYR A 199 20.36 -1.27 -9.59
C TYR A 199 19.95 -1.66 -11.01
N LEU A 200 19.04 -0.91 -11.63
CA LEU A 200 18.54 -1.20 -12.97
C LEU A 200 19.63 -1.10 -14.06
N ALA A 201 20.57 -0.19 -13.89
CA ALA A 201 21.68 -0.02 -14.84
C ALA A 201 22.71 -1.14 -14.75
N ASN A 202 22.86 -1.81 -13.61
CA ASN A 202 23.97 -2.71 -13.35
C ASN A 202 23.57 -4.17 -13.08
N ALA A 203 22.33 -4.45 -12.66
CA ALA A 203 21.89 -5.80 -12.31
C ALA A 203 22.08 -6.83 -13.44
N GLY A 204 21.97 -6.40 -14.71
CA GLY A 204 22.22 -7.27 -15.87
C GLY A 204 23.68 -7.68 -16.07
N PHE A 205 24.63 -7.06 -15.35
CA PHE A 205 26.06 -7.32 -15.41
C PHE A 205 26.62 -8.00 -14.15
N GLU A 206 25.74 -8.50 -13.28
CA GLU A 206 26.18 -9.19 -12.06
C GLU A 206 27.04 -10.43 -12.40
N VAL A 207 28.12 -10.60 -11.67
CA VAL A 207 29.02 -11.75 -11.85
C VAL A 207 28.48 -12.96 -11.08
N GLU A 208 27.98 -12.72 -9.89
CA GLU A 208 27.35 -13.71 -9.04
C GLU A 208 25.84 -13.48 -9.03
N ARG A 209 25.09 -14.48 -9.49
CA ARG A 209 23.62 -14.37 -9.63
C ARG A 209 22.94 -14.06 -8.30
N GLY A 210 22.18 -12.99 -8.28
CA GLY A 210 21.42 -12.53 -7.11
C GLY A 210 22.22 -11.64 -6.16
N SER A 211 23.45 -11.27 -6.49
CA SER A 211 24.27 -10.36 -5.66
C SER A 211 23.66 -8.97 -5.55
N PHE A 212 23.06 -8.46 -6.64
CA PHE A 212 22.35 -7.19 -6.62
C PHE A 212 21.06 -7.23 -5.81
N ASP A 213 20.33 -8.34 -5.88
CA ASP A 213 19.12 -8.52 -5.06
C ASP A 213 19.46 -8.54 -3.57
N ALA A 214 20.51 -9.26 -3.18
CA ALA A 214 20.99 -9.29 -1.81
C ALA A 214 21.46 -7.92 -1.32
N ALA A 215 22.20 -7.18 -2.16
CA ALA A 215 22.63 -5.83 -1.85
C ALA A 215 21.46 -4.86 -1.74
N TRP A 216 20.44 -5.00 -2.60
CA TRP A 216 19.21 -4.24 -2.53
C TRP A 216 18.48 -4.43 -1.21
N VAL A 217 18.21 -5.69 -0.82
CA VAL A 217 17.57 -6.02 0.46
C VAL A 217 18.36 -5.42 1.62
N SER A 218 19.68 -5.59 1.65
CA SER A 218 20.54 -5.03 2.69
C SER A 218 20.48 -3.50 2.75
N ALA A 219 20.42 -2.82 1.61
CA ALA A 219 20.30 -1.36 1.55
C ALA A 219 18.94 -0.88 2.07
N MET A 220 17.86 -1.60 1.76
CA MET A 220 16.51 -1.29 2.23
C MET A 220 16.37 -1.50 3.74
N ASP A 221 16.99 -2.54 4.30
CA ASP A 221 16.97 -2.82 5.73
C ASP A 221 17.78 -1.79 6.55
N ALA A 222 18.74 -1.12 5.94
CA ALA A 222 19.58 -0.11 6.57
C ALA A 222 18.93 1.30 6.63
N MET A 223 17.79 1.51 5.97
CA MET A 223 17.04 2.77 5.94
C MET A 223 15.94 2.84 6.99
#